data_c31681c0ed7c7f05c4a7b0e97c2ba793
#
_entry.id   c31681c0ed7c7f05c4a7b0e97c2ba793
#
_cell.length_a   1.000
_cell.length_b   1.000
_cell.length_c   1.000
_cell.angle_alpha   90.00
_cell.angle_beta   90.00
_cell.angle_gamma   90.00
#
_symmetry.space_group_name_H-M   'P 1'
#
loop_
_entity.id
_entity.type
_entity.pdbx_description
1 polymer ?
#
loop_
_entity_poly.entity_id
_entity_poly.type
_entity_poly.pdbx_seq_one_letter_code
_entity_poly.pdbx_strand_id
1 'polypeptide(L)'
;MARLLLLAVLALVLLPASATPLATLIIKVEKVSSRAGDLRVALYDQSSYPLDTAAPVTGSVVPAKPGETIVTLIGIKPGVYAIKMFEDFNRNGKFDLSWIGWPLEKFGFSNDAHPTFSEPPFDATKFDLRPGTNTITIHLQ
;
A
#
# COMPACT_ATOMS: atom_id res chain seq x y z
N MET A 1 2.65 -21.72 -71.18
CA MET A 1 2.99 -22.18 -69.83
C MET A 1 2.81 -21.00 -68.85
N ALA A 2 1.69 -20.94 -68.17
CA ALA A 2 1.38 -19.90 -67.21
C ALA A 2 1.78 -20.39 -65.82
N ARG A 3 2.76 -19.72 -65.17
CA ARG A 3 3.15 -19.98 -63.78
C ARG A 3 2.22 -19.16 -62.87
N LEU A 4 1.34 -19.84 -62.15
CA LEU A 4 0.50 -19.28 -61.11
C LEU A 4 1.39 -19.06 -59.86
N LEU A 5 1.69 -17.80 -59.52
CA LEU A 5 2.31 -17.41 -58.26
C LEU A 5 1.21 -17.34 -57.20
N LEU A 6 1.21 -18.32 -56.28
CA LEU A 6 0.35 -18.32 -55.10
C LEU A 6 1.00 -17.39 -54.05
N LEU A 7 0.46 -16.19 -53.87
CA LEU A 7 0.81 -15.29 -52.78
C LEU A 7 0.10 -15.77 -51.49
N ALA A 8 0.83 -16.43 -50.59
CA ALA A 8 0.31 -16.70 -49.27
C ALA A 8 0.32 -15.42 -48.42
N VAL A 9 -0.84 -14.89 -48.15
CA VAL A 9 -1.02 -13.76 -47.23
C VAL A 9 -0.99 -14.35 -45.80
N LEU A 10 0.12 -14.17 -45.12
CA LEU A 10 0.26 -14.50 -43.70
C LEU A 10 -0.50 -13.44 -42.89
N ALA A 11 -1.73 -13.76 -42.48
CA ALA A 11 -2.48 -12.91 -41.56
C ALA A 11 -1.86 -12.98 -40.15
N LEU A 12 -1.16 -11.93 -39.76
CA LEU A 12 -0.65 -11.76 -38.40
C LEU A 12 -1.84 -11.47 -37.47
N VAL A 13 -2.31 -12.49 -36.75
CA VAL A 13 -3.35 -12.35 -35.72
C VAL A 13 -2.71 -11.68 -34.50
N LEU A 14 -2.91 -10.36 -34.35
CA LEU A 14 -2.59 -9.63 -33.11
C LEU A 14 -3.59 -10.05 -32.03
N LEU A 15 -3.16 -10.96 -31.13
CA LEU A 15 -3.90 -11.27 -29.92
C LEU A 15 -3.89 -10.02 -29.01
N PRO A 16 -5.06 -9.57 -28.51
CA PRO A 16 -5.07 -8.47 -27.56
C PRO A 16 -4.29 -8.88 -26.29
N ALA A 17 -3.31 -8.06 -25.91
CA ALA A 17 -2.63 -8.24 -24.64
C ALA A 17 -3.66 -8.05 -23.53
N SER A 18 -3.99 -9.12 -22.79
CA SER A 18 -4.86 -9.02 -21.62
C SER A 18 -4.17 -8.16 -20.57
N ALA A 19 -4.69 -6.96 -20.32
CA ALA A 19 -4.21 -6.13 -19.21
C ALA A 19 -4.49 -6.84 -17.89
N THR A 20 -3.46 -6.97 -17.04
CA THR A 20 -3.66 -7.52 -15.70
C THR A 20 -4.64 -6.65 -14.92
N PRO A 21 -5.73 -7.21 -14.38
CA PRO A 21 -6.69 -6.43 -13.60
C PRO A 21 -6.01 -5.78 -12.40
N LEU A 22 -6.41 -4.53 -12.10
CA LEU A 22 -5.92 -3.80 -10.94
C LEU A 22 -6.52 -4.34 -9.65
N ALA A 23 -5.86 -4.04 -8.55
CA ALA A 23 -6.28 -4.39 -7.20
C ALA A 23 -6.93 -3.22 -6.47
N THR A 24 -7.84 -3.55 -5.57
CA THR A 24 -8.36 -2.69 -4.51
C THR A 24 -7.91 -3.27 -3.18
N LEU A 25 -7.39 -2.42 -2.31
CA LEU A 25 -6.97 -2.80 -0.97
C LEU A 25 -7.85 -2.09 0.07
N ILE A 26 -8.55 -2.87 0.86
CA ILE A 26 -9.32 -2.42 2.02
C ILE A 26 -8.48 -2.69 3.26
N ILE A 27 -8.19 -1.64 4.02
CA ILE A 27 -7.40 -1.71 5.24
C ILE A 27 -8.33 -1.41 6.42
N LYS A 28 -8.54 -2.39 7.29
CA LYS A 28 -9.21 -2.23 8.57
C LYS A 28 -8.16 -1.82 9.58
N VAL A 29 -8.24 -0.58 10.05
CA VAL A 29 -7.30 -0.07 11.05
C VAL A 29 -8.00 -0.09 12.40
N GLU A 30 -7.50 -0.92 13.28
CA GLU A 30 -8.04 -1.12 14.63
C GLU A 30 -7.19 -0.43 15.70
N LYS A 31 -7.75 -0.30 16.91
CA LYS A 31 -7.14 0.41 18.05
C LYS A 31 -6.87 1.90 17.77
N VAL A 32 -7.66 2.49 16.87
CA VAL A 32 -7.63 3.94 16.65
C VAL A 32 -8.03 4.65 17.94
N SER A 33 -7.27 5.68 18.33
CA SER A 33 -7.50 6.39 19.58
C SER A 33 -8.80 7.20 19.55
N SER A 34 -9.25 7.62 20.73
CA SER A 34 -10.39 8.55 20.83
C SER A 34 -10.01 10.01 20.55
N ARG A 35 -8.72 10.27 20.24
CA ARG A 35 -8.25 11.60 19.87
C ARG A 35 -8.72 11.93 18.46
N ALA A 36 -9.14 13.16 18.24
CA ALA A 36 -9.40 13.64 16.89
C ALA A 36 -8.07 13.69 16.12
N GLY A 37 -8.13 13.58 14.81
CA GLY A 37 -6.95 13.64 13.94
C GLY A 37 -7.23 12.95 12.62
N ASP A 38 -6.16 12.72 11.89
CA ASP A 38 -6.19 12.03 10.62
C ASP A 38 -5.38 10.74 10.70
N LEU A 39 -5.85 9.72 10.01
CA LEU A 39 -5.08 8.50 9.79
C LEU A 39 -4.35 8.64 8.46
N ARG A 40 -3.03 8.59 8.50
CA ARG A 40 -2.17 8.67 7.32
C ARG A 40 -1.63 7.28 7.00
N VAL A 41 -1.94 6.81 5.81
CA VAL A 41 -1.58 5.46 5.34
C VAL A 41 -0.76 5.60 4.08
N ALA A 42 0.36 4.89 4.01
CA ALA A 42 1.23 4.88 2.84
C ALA A 42 1.60 3.44 2.46
N LEU A 43 1.48 3.13 1.16
CA LEU A 43 1.80 1.85 0.56
C LEU A 43 3.16 1.95 -0.13
N TYR A 44 4.05 1.04 0.18
CA TYR A 44 5.41 0.96 -0.35
C TYR A 44 5.64 -0.38 -1.05
N ASP A 45 6.46 -0.36 -2.08
CA ASP A 45 7.08 -1.55 -2.64
C ASP A 45 8.47 -1.80 -2.00
N GLN A 46 9.14 -2.87 -2.40
CA GLN A 46 10.46 -3.21 -1.87
C GLN A 46 11.52 -2.14 -2.14
N SER A 47 11.40 -1.40 -3.24
CA SER A 47 12.40 -0.39 -3.61
C SER A 47 12.23 0.91 -2.83
N SER A 48 11.00 1.26 -2.47
CA SER A 48 10.68 2.52 -1.79
C SER A 48 10.61 2.38 -0.25
N TYR A 49 10.32 1.17 0.26
CA TYR A 49 10.11 0.95 1.70
C TYR A 49 11.28 1.36 2.60
N PRO A 50 12.55 0.99 2.30
CA PRO A 50 13.67 1.26 3.22
C PRO A 50 14.19 2.70 3.17
N LEU A 51 13.66 3.53 2.25
CA LEU A 51 14.15 4.88 2.05
C LEU A 51 13.17 5.88 2.67
N ASP A 52 13.59 6.58 3.71
CA ASP A 52 12.78 7.63 4.37
C ASP A 52 12.42 8.79 3.44
N THR A 53 13.17 8.96 2.36
CA THR A 53 12.97 10.03 1.36
C THR A 53 12.24 9.58 0.11
N ALA A 54 11.99 8.27 -0.05
CA ALA A 54 11.29 7.77 -1.22
C ALA A 54 9.78 8.01 -1.09
N ALA A 55 9.17 8.44 -2.20
CA ALA A 55 7.72 8.56 -2.26
C ALA A 55 7.07 7.16 -2.18
N PRO A 56 5.96 7.01 -1.46
CA PRO A 56 5.17 5.78 -1.48
C PRO A 56 4.58 5.54 -2.88
N VAL A 57 4.25 4.28 -3.17
CA VAL A 57 3.52 3.91 -4.40
C VAL A 57 2.17 4.63 -4.46
N THR A 58 1.47 4.68 -3.34
CA THR A 58 0.23 5.44 -3.14
C THR A 58 -0.03 5.58 -1.64
N GLY A 59 -1.02 6.38 -1.29
CA GLY A 59 -1.44 6.55 0.10
C GLY A 59 -2.80 7.23 0.21
N SER A 60 -3.25 7.39 1.43
CA SER A 60 -4.51 8.07 1.75
C SER A 60 -4.42 8.74 3.11
N VAL A 61 -5.16 9.84 3.23
CA VAL A 61 -5.37 10.54 4.50
C VAL A 61 -6.87 10.60 4.73
N VAL A 62 -7.32 10.03 5.84
CA VAL A 62 -8.74 10.00 6.19
C VAL A 62 -8.94 10.44 7.65
N PRO A 63 -10.08 11.02 8.02
CA PRO A 63 -10.38 11.31 9.42
C PRO A 63 -10.32 10.04 10.26
N ALA A 64 -9.57 10.08 11.36
CA ALA A 64 -9.49 8.98 12.32
C ALA A 64 -10.82 8.81 13.07
N LYS A 65 -11.40 7.61 13.01
CA LYS A 65 -12.62 7.24 13.75
C LYS A 65 -12.21 6.35 14.92
N PRO A 66 -12.59 6.68 16.15
CA PRO A 66 -12.23 5.89 17.33
C PRO A 66 -12.61 4.41 17.20
N GLY A 67 -11.71 3.54 17.64
CA GLY A 67 -11.87 2.09 17.57
C GLY A 67 -11.43 1.53 16.22
N GLU A 68 -12.20 1.74 15.16
CA GLU A 68 -11.92 1.26 13.83
C GLU A 68 -12.07 2.35 12.77
N THR A 69 -11.13 2.39 11.83
CA THR A 69 -11.19 3.23 10.63
C THR A 69 -10.92 2.38 9.40
N ILE A 70 -11.78 2.48 8.38
CA ILE A 70 -11.59 1.79 7.11
C ILE A 70 -10.92 2.74 6.12
N VAL A 71 -9.84 2.26 5.50
CA VAL A 71 -9.13 2.97 4.42
C VAL A 71 -9.16 2.11 3.17
N THR A 72 -9.49 2.71 2.03
CA THR A 72 -9.54 2.01 0.76
C THR A 72 -8.57 2.65 -0.23
N LEU A 73 -7.65 1.84 -0.75
CA LEU A 73 -6.76 2.20 -1.84
C LEU A 73 -7.18 1.46 -3.10
N ILE A 74 -7.33 2.16 -4.22
CA ILE A 74 -7.83 1.62 -5.49
C ILE A 74 -6.80 1.76 -6.60
N GLY A 75 -6.95 0.94 -7.65
CA GLY A 75 -6.16 1.08 -8.87
C GLY A 75 -4.69 0.69 -8.72
N ILE A 76 -4.39 -0.23 -7.79
CA ILE A 76 -3.02 -0.67 -7.51
C ILE A 76 -2.69 -1.85 -8.42
N LYS A 77 -1.49 -1.88 -8.98
CA LYS A 77 -1.00 -3.06 -9.70
C LYS A 77 -0.80 -4.21 -8.70
N PRO A 78 -1.22 -5.45 -9.04
CA PRO A 78 -0.90 -6.61 -8.21
C PRO A 78 0.61 -6.74 -7.98
N GLY A 79 1.00 -7.14 -6.78
CA GLY A 79 2.42 -7.23 -6.42
C GLY A 79 2.63 -7.42 -4.92
N VAL A 80 3.87 -7.25 -4.48
CA VAL A 80 4.26 -7.37 -3.07
C VAL A 80 4.49 -5.97 -2.50
N TYR A 81 3.80 -5.68 -1.41
CA TYR A 81 3.77 -4.36 -0.80
C TYR A 81 3.88 -4.43 0.71
N ALA A 82 4.15 -3.28 1.31
CA ALA A 82 4.11 -3.06 2.74
C ALA A 82 3.38 -1.74 3.05
N ILE A 83 2.80 -1.64 4.24
CA ILE A 83 2.15 -0.43 4.73
C ILE A 83 2.90 0.12 5.92
N LYS A 84 3.09 1.45 5.92
CA LYS A 84 3.39 2.27 7.08
C LYS A 84 2.23 3.23 7.30
N MET A 85 1.83 3.43 8.55
CA MET A 85 0.77 4.36 8.89
C MET A 85 0.96 4.98 10.28
N PHE A 86 0.33 6.13 10.49
CA PHE A 86 0.26 6.74 11.81
C PHE A 86 -1.01 7.58 11.98
N GLU A 87 -1.38 7.83 13.22
CA GLU A 87 -2.50 8.66 13.62
C GLU A 87 -2.02 10.08 13.92
N ASP A 88 -2.10 10.95 12.92
CA ASP A 88 -1.71 12.36 12.97
C ASP A 88 -2.78 13.16 13.73
N PHE A 89 -2.69 13.19 15.06
CA PHE A 89 -3.74 13.79 15.90
C PHE A 89 -3.76 15.32 15.84
N ASN A 90 -2.63 15.97 15.55
CA ASN A 90 -2.52 17.42 15.43
C ASN A 90 -2.61 17.92 13.97
N ARG A 91 -2.72 17.00 13.00
CA ARG A 91 -2.82 17.27 11.55
C ARG A 91 -1.67 18.08 10.98
N ASN A 92 -0.46 17.87 11.52
CA ASN A 92 0.74 18.57 11.02
C ASN A 92 1.39 17.85 9.82
N GLY A 93 0.93 16.65 9.47
CA GLY A 93 1.43 15.85 8.36
C GLY A 93 2.74 15.12 8.61
N LYS A 94 3.20 15.09 9.86
CA LYS A 94 4.46 14.48 10.29
C LYS A 94 4.20 13.48 11.40
N PHE A 95 4.99 12.43 11.44
CA PHE A 95 5.03 11.52 12.57
C PHE A 95 5.82 12.17 13.71
N ASP A 96 5.14 12.49 14.79
CA ASP A 96 5.71 13.24 15.89
C ASP A 96 6.43 12.33 16.89
N LEU A 97 7.67 12.70 17.19
CA LEU A 97 8.50 12.07 18.19
C LEU A 97 8.78 13.04 19.34
N SER A 98 8.95 12.50 20.55
CA SER A 98 9.46 13.24 21.68
C SER A 98 10.93 13.63 21.47
N TRP A 99 11.45 14.51 22.29
CA TRP A 99 12.87 14.92 22.25
C TRP A 99 13.87 13.78 22.46
N ILE A 100 13.44 12.63 23.02
CA ILE A 100 14.25 11.41 23.18
C ILE A 100 13.95 10.35 22.11
N GLY A 101 13.13 10.69 21.06
CA GLY A 101 12.82 9.80 19.96
C GLY A 101 11.67 8.83 20.19
N TRP A 102 10.90 8.96 21.28
CA TRP A 102 9.71 8.14 21.49
C TRP A 102 8.52 8.64 20.67
N PRO A 103 7.73 7.74 20.06
CA PRO A 103 6.51 8.10 19.36
C PRO A 103 5.52 8.84 20.28
N LEU A 104 5.02 9.98 19.82
CA LEU A 104 3.93 10.72 20.44
C LEU A 104 2.58 10.39 19.84
N GLU A 105 2.59 9.71 18.71
CA GLU A 105 1.43 9.31 17.93
C GLU A 105 1.40 7.80 17.75
N LYS A 106 0.20 7.23 17.68
CA LYS A 106 0.04 5.84 17.35
C LYS A 106 0.46 5.55 15.91
N PHE A 107 1.03 4.41 15.69
CA PHE A 107 1.51 3.98 14.38
C PHE A 107 1.20 2.51 14.15
N GLY A 108 1.37 2.05 12.92
CA GLY A 108 1.20 0.65 12.56
C GLY A 108 1.89 0.29 11.26
N PHE A 109 2.18 -0.99 11.15
CA PHE A 109 2.75 -1.61 9.95
C PHE A 109 1.89 -2.78 9.53
N SER A 110 1.90 -3.11 8.22
CA SER A 110 1.27 -4.35 7.76
C SER A 110 1.84 -5.57 8.50
N ASN A 111 1.03 -6.63 8.63
CA ASN A 111 1.29 -7.82 9.44
C ASN A 111 1.47 -7.53 10.94
N ASP A 112 1.03 -6.37 11.43
CA ASP A 112 1.25 -5.95 12.82
C ASP A 112 2.72 -6.04 13.25
N ALA A 113 3.64 -5.81 12.31
CA ALA A 113 5.06 -5.90 12.59
C ALA A 113 5.48 -4.84 13.62
N HIS A 114 6.25 -5.28 14.62
CA HIS A 114 6.70 -4.42 15.71
C HIS A 114 8.13 -3.90 15.47
N PRO A 115 8.35 -2.58 15.60
CA PRO A 115 9.70 -2.05 15.65
C PRO A 115 10.41 -2.52 16.90
N THR A 116 11.70 -2.78 16.80
CA THR A 116 12.58 -3.07 17.97
C THR A 116 13.46 -1.88 18.26
N PHE A 117 14.52 -1.68 17.48
CA PHE A 117 15.40 -0.50 17.58
C PHE A 117 15.24 0.44 16.39
N SER A 118 14.58 -0.02 15.34
CA SER A 118 14.29 0.71 14.09
C SER A 118 12.99 0.19 13.50
N GLU A 119 12.54 0.80 12.42
CA GLU A 119 11.40 0.28 11.65
C GLU A 119 11.57 -1.21 11.33
N PRO A 120 10.47 -1.99 11.31
CA PRO A 120 10.51 -3.37 10.87
C PRO A 120 11.04 -3.47 9.43
N PRO A 121 11.82 -4.49 9.08
CA PRO A 121 12.29 -4.67 7.71
C PRO A 121 11.12 -5.00 6.77
N PHE A 122 11.28 -4.74 5.47
CA PHE A 122 10.27 -5.03 4.46
C PHE A 122 9.76 -6.48 4.52
N ASP A 123 10.64 -7.43 4.75
CA ASP A 123 10.27 -8.85 4.84
C ASP A 123 9.31 -9.18 5.99
N ALA A 124 9.32 -8.40 7.06
CA ALA A 124 8.40 -8.56 8.18
C ALA A 124 7.02 -7.91 7.91
N THR A 125 6.98 -6.92 7.03
CA THR A 125 5.79 -6.11 6.74
C THR A 125 5.12 -6.46 5.43
N LYS A 126 5.82 -7.13 4.51
CA LYS A 126 5.32 -7.41 3.16
C LYS A 126 4.10 -8.32 3.13
N PHE A 127 3.21 -8.06 2.20
CA PHE A 127 2.05 -8.89 1.88
C PHE A 127 1.81 -8.92 0.37
N ASP A 128 1.13 -9.98 -0.08
CA ASP A 128 0.77 -10.14 -1.49
C ASP A 128 -0.55 -9.42 -1.78
N LEU A 129 -0.55 -8.54 -2.76
CA LEU A 129 -1.74 -7.88 -3.29
C LEU A 129 -2.13 -8.55 -4.61
N ARG A 130 -3.28 -9.21 -4.62
CA ARG A 130 -3.81 -9.94 -5.78
C ARG A 130 -4.77 -9.07 -6.59
N PRO A 131 -5.01 -9.40 -7.87
CA PRO A 131 -6.07 -8.75 -8.64
C PRO A 131 -7.42 -8.80 -7.92
N GLY A 132 -8.23 -7.73 -8.07
CA GLY A 132 -9.52 -7.61 -7.41
C GLY A 132 -9.43 -7.07 -5.99
N THR A 133 -10.38 -7.41 -5.13
CA THR A 133 -10.49 -6.85 -3.77
C THR A 133 -9.70 -7.70 -2.77
N ASN A 134 -8.83 -7.02 -2.01
CA ASN A 134 -8.05 -7.59 -0.91
C ASN A 134 -8.40 -6.85 0.38
N THR A 135 -8.40 -7.54 1.50
CA THR A 135 -8.63 -6.94 2.82
C THR A 135 -7.54 -7.36 3.78
N ILE A 136 -6.99 -6.40 4.50
CA ILE A 136 -6.03 -6.64 5.59
C ILE A 136 -6.46 -5.87 6.84
N THR A 137 -6.04 -6.34 8.00
CA THR A 137 -6.25 -5.65 9.28
C THR A 137 -4.91 -5.24 9.86
N ILE A 138 -4.83 -4.03 10.40
CA ILE A 138 -3.65 -3.49 11.07
C ILE A 138 -4.09 -2.87 12.39
N HIS A 139 -3.42 -3.25 13.48
CA HIS A 139 -3.66 -2.71 14.81
C HIS A 139 -2.64 -1.62 15.14
N LEU A 140 -3.11 -0.42 15.45
CA LEU A 140 -2.23 0.66 15.91
C LEU A 140 -1.61 0.32 17.27
N GLN A 141 -0.34 0.72 17.42
CA GLN A 141 0.49 0.49 18.60
C GLN A 141 0.78 1.81 19.33
#